data_789ab1a16e9f349c699053cb21f2774f
#
_entry.id   789ab1a16e9f349c699053cb21f2774f
#
_cell.length_a   1.000
_cell.length_b   1.000
_cell.length_c   1.000
_cell.angle_alpha   90.00
_cell.angle_beta   90.00
_cell.angle_gamma   90.00
#
_symmetry.space_group_name_H-M   'P 1'
#
loop_
_entity.id
_entity.type
_entity.pdbx_description
1 polymer ?
#
loop_
_entity_poly.entity_id
_entity_poly.type
_entity_poly.pdbx_seq_one_letter_code
_entity_poly.pdbx_strand_id
1 'polypeptide(L)'
;MKKTTVLLAALGMWSLAGGPLRGQSFDEKVTSASNVRLNVTNVGTFGNAFRGYRDGSGTPSCEYPAGSGTEHLFESGIWIGGKENGGPVRVSTSAYDAPQGYAPGRGGFEFTAPVGSYLQERSSLTDNPNFAVDAVSHQDFVATFTDANILVPGTNIPISSHTNPMNVEVRMETYNWNYRFSDFFVLVNLVFKNVGTSTYTDTYMALWNNSVIRNINVTPAGAGGAVFYSQGGNGFIDSLSMNYRFDATGDPGYTDSYIGQKFLGAEDKNGFKHPQLDPTFKANYNAWVFNNSGQSLFFFPTTENQRYAKMSQGLNQDPCWTDPSGVPCQSASGVNIQAQLNQAGNR
;
A
#
# COMPACT_ATOMS: atom_id res chain seq x y z
N MET A 1 -16.97 52.53 61.90
CA MET A 1 -17.01 52.11 60.52
C MET A 1 -15.66 51.49 60.18
N LYS A 2 -15.54 50.17 60.16
CA LYS A 2 -14.31 49.45 59.79
C LYS A 2 -14.41 49.09 58.30
N LYS A 3 -13.46 49.59 57.49
CA LYS A 3 -13.35 49.22 56.09
C LYS A 3 -12.53 47.94 55.97
N THR A 4 -13.15 46.84 55.49
CA THR A 4 -12.49 45.59 55.19
C THR A 4 -12.01 45.64 53.76
N THR A 5 -10.69 45.58 53.56
CA THR A 5 -10.03 45.48 52.23
C THR A 5 -9.95 44.01 51.87
N VAL A 6 -10.63 43.61 50.80
CA VAL A 6 -10.53 42.26 50.24
C VAL A 6 -9.42 42.25 49.22
N LEU A 7 -8.37 41.48 49.50
CA LEU A 7 -7.25 41.25 48.58
C LEU A 7 -7.65 40.09 47.66
N LEU A 8 -7.94 40.37 46.39
CA LEU A 8 -8.07 39.34 45.37
C LEU A 8 -6.67 38.88 44.92
N ALA A 9 -6.28 37.67 45.30
CA ALA A 9 -5.14 37.02 44.74
C ALA A 9 -5.51 36.43 43.37
N ALA A 10 -5.04 37.03 42.29
CA ALA A 10 -5.11 36.44 40.93
C ALA A 10 -4.11 35.31 40.82
N LEU A 11 -4.58 34.06 40.89
CA LEU A 11 -3.81 32.90 40.45
C LEU A 11 -3.67 32.94 38.91
N GLY A 12 -2.52 33.36 38.46
CA GLY A 12 -2.13 33.20 37.08
C GLY A 12 -1.95 31.69 36.73
N MET A 13 -2.95 31.10 36.07
CA MET A 13 -2.72 29.84 35.37
C MET A 13 -1.72 30.09 34.23
N TRP A 14 -0.49 29.70 34.42
CA TRP A 14 0.42 29.49 33.31
C TRP A 14 -0.10 28.26 32.54
N SER A 15 -0.84 28.47 31.48
CA SER A 15 -1.04 27.49 30.46
C SER A 15 0.34 27.21 29.88
N LEU A 16 0.93 26.07 30.27
CA LEU A 16 1.97 25.43 29.48
C LEU A 16 1.32 25.12 28.14
N ALA A 17 1.49 26.01 27.18
CA ALA A 17 1.27 25.72 25.79
C ALA A 17 2.31 24.64 25.41
N GLY A 18 1.95 23.38 25.68
CA GLY A 18 2.59 22.25 25.05
C GLY A 18 2.41 22.48 23.57
N GLY A 19 3.46 22.88 22.87
CA GLY A 19 3.47 22.90 21.42
C GLY A 19 3.03 21.51 20.95
N PRO A 20 2.40 21.39 19.79
CA PRO A 20 2.00 20.09 19.27
C PRO A 20 3.22 19.17 19.34
N LEU A 21 3.09 18.03 20.02
CA LEU A 21 4.07 16.96 19.95
C LEU A 21 4.24 16.67 18.47
N ARG A 22 5.35 17.09 17.88
CA ARG A 22 5.70 16.83 16.49
C ARG A 22 6.08 15.35 16.44
N GLY A 23 5.07 14.51 16.32
CA GLY A 23 5.24 13.13 15.94
C GLY A 23 5.82 13.00 14.54
N GLN A 24 5.97 11.79 14.06
CA GLN A 24 6.31 11.49 12.68
C GLN A 24 5.58 12.46 11.75
N SER A 25 6.32 13.06 10.82
CA SER A 25 5.73 13.90 9.77
C SER A 25 5.07 13.00 8.73
N PHE A 26 3.89 12.46 9.06
CA PHE A 26 3.07 11.79 8.04
C PHE A 26 2.62 12.83 7.03
N ASP A 27 2.86 12.55 5.76
CA ASP A 27 2.46 13.39 4.65
C ASP A 27 1.89 12.54 3.53
N GLU A 28 0.89 13.08 2.86
CA GLU A 28 0.24 12.45 1.72
C GLU A 28 -0.12 13.48 0.66
N LYS A 29 -0.02 13.07 -0.59
CA LYS A 29 -0.41 13.88 -1.74
C LYS A 29 -1.15 13.01 -2.74
N VAL A 30 -1.99 13.65 -3.55
CA VAL A 30 -2.72 13.00 -4.65
C VAL A 30 -2.12 13.42 -5.96
N THR A 31 -1.83 12.46 -6.85
CA THR A 31 -1.36 12.76 -8.21
C THR A 31 -2.40 13.59 -8.97
N SER A 32 -1.96 14.53 -9.77
CA SER A 32 -2.84 15.47 -10.46
C SER A 32 -2.42 15.80 -11.90
N ALA A 33 -1.27 15.31 -12.35
CA ALA A 33 -0.80 15.58 -13.72
C ALA A 33 -1.55 14.79 -14.79
N SER A 34 -2.17 13.65 -14.45
CA SER A 34 -2.91 12.81 -15.40
C SER A 34 -4.36 12.59 -14.97
N ASN A 35 -5.07 11.67 -15.64
CA ASN A 35 -6.42 11.24 -15.25
C ASN A 35 -6.46 10.27 -14.05
N VAL A 36 -5.29 9.79 -13.58
CA VAL A 36 -5.22 8.98 -12.35
C VAL A 36 -4.97 9.87 -11.15
N ARG A 37 -5.84 9.81 -10.18
CA ARG A 37 -5.75 10.49 -8.89
C ARG A 37 -5.36 9.51 -7.80
N LEU A 38 -4.08 9.16 -7.71
CA LEU A 38 -3.56 8.21 -6.71
C LEU A 38 -3.08 8.97 -5.46
N ASN A 39 -3.61 8.60 -4.31
CA ASN A 39 -3.06 9.05 -3.03
C ASN A 39 -1.75 8.32 -2.75
N VAL A 40 -0.69 9.06 -2.48
CA VAL A 40 0.67 8.59 -2.19
C VAL A 40 1.09 9.14 -0.85
N THR A 41 1.72 8.32 -0.01
CA THR A 41 2.20 8.72 1.31
C THR A 41 3.72 8.68 1.40
N ASN A 42 4.29 9.38 2.36
CA ASN A 42 5.72 9.37 2.64
C ASN A 42 6.19 8.16 3.48
N VAL A 43 5.37 7.12 3.61
CA VAL A 43 5.66 5.87 4.34
C VAL A 43 5.44 4.61 3.48
N GLY A 44 5.31 4.76 2.15
CA GLY A 44 5.18 3.65 1.22
C GLY A 44 3.79 3.04 1.16
N THR A 45 2.76 3.73 1.64
CA THR A 45 1.36 3.36 1.47
C THR A 45 0.76 4.12 0.29
N PHE A 46 -0.08 3.48 -0.49
CA PHE A 46 -0.87 4.06 -1.57
C PHE A 46 -2.35 3.89 -1.28
N GLY A 47 -3.14 4.89 -1.67
CA GLY A 47 -4.55 4.96 -1.28
C GLY A 47 -4.72 5.44 0.16
N ASN A 48 -5.95 5.80 0.52
CA ASN A 48 -6.28 6.36 1.83
C ASN A 48 -7.47 5.67 2.51
N ALA A 49 -7.75 4.43 2.09
CA ALA A 49 -8.86 3.61 2.57
C ALA A 49 -10.22 4.32 2.40
N PHE A 50 -10.40 5.04 1.30
CA PHE A 50 -11.59 5.86 1.01
C PHE A 50 -11.93 6.87 2.12
N ARG A 51 -10.89 7.42 2.77
CA ARG A 51 -11.07 8.37 3.85
C ARG A 51 -11.84 9.61 3.37
N GLY A 52 -11.50 10.15 2.22
CA GLY A 52 -12.15 11.33 1.68
C GLY A 52 -13.64 11.17 1.44
N TYR A 53 -14.09 9.95 1.10
CA TYR A 53 -15.50 9.63 1.04
C TYR A 53 -16.16 9.62 2.43
N ARG A 54 -15.45 9.11 3.45
CA ARG A 54 -16.00 8.99 4.81
C ARG A 54 -15.99 10.30 5.58
N ASP A 55 -14.99 11.16 5.39
CA ASP A 55 -14.85 12.43 6.10
C ASP A 55 -15.43 13.63 5.32
N GLY A 56 -15.89 13.39 4.09
CA GLY A 56 -16.47 14.41 3.23
C GLY A 56 -15.46 15.38 2.61
N SER A 57 -14.14 15.12 2.75
CA SER A 57 -13.10 15.96 2.12
C SER A 57 -13.04 15.79 0.60
N GLY A 58 -13.56 14.70 0.08
CA GLY A 58 -13.47 14.35 -1.34
C GLY A 58 -12.07 13.98 -1.81
N THR A 59 -11.11 13.77 -0.88
CA THR A 59 -9.75 13.35 -1.24
C THR A 59 -9.78 11.93 -1.79
N PRO A 60 -9.44 11.69 -3.08
CA PRO A 60 -9.51 10.36 -3.67
C PRO A 60 -8.45 9.42 -3.08
N SER A 61 -8.75 8.12 -3.09
CA SER A 61 -7.80 7.05 -2.78
C SER A 61 -7.03 6.63 -4.04
N CYS A 62 -7.75 6.22 -5.07
CA CYS A 62 -7.25 6.05 -6.43
C CYS A 62 -8.40 6.20 -7.41
N GLU A 63 -8.68 7.41 -7.83
CA GLU A 63 -9.77 7.74 -8.73
C GLU A 63 -9.32 7.71 -10.19
N TYR A 64 -10.15 7.13 -11.05
CA TYR A 64 -9.97 7.18 -12.51
C TYR A 64 -11.34 7.03 -13.23
N PRO A 65 -11.63 7.84 -14.26
CA PRO A 65 -10.93 9.10 -14.59
C PRO A 65 -11.08 10.15 -13.48
N ALA A 66 -10.15 11.11 -13.44
CA ALA A 66 -10.19 12.20 -12.46
C ALA A 66 -11.54 12.91 -12.45
N GLY A 67 -12.14 13.07 -11.26
CA GLY A 67 -13.43 13.72 -11.05
C GLY A 67 -14.65 12.84 -11.34
N SER A 68 -14.47 11.55 -11.63
CA SER A 68 -15.59 10.63 -11.91
C SER A 68 -16.26 10.08 -10.64
N GLY A 69 -15.58 10.10 -9.51
CA GLY A 69 -15.99 9.39 -8.30
C GLY A 69 -15.82 7.87 -8.39
N THR A 70 -15.13 7.37 -9.44
CA THR A 70 -14.84 5.94 -9.57
C THR A 70 -13.49 5.62 -8.94
N GLU A 71 -13.54 5.05 -7.77
CA GLU A 71 -12.38 4.61 -6.99
C GLU A 71 -11.93 3.20 -7.41
N HIS A 72 -10.63 2.92 -7.33
CA HIS A 72 -10.03 1.66 -7.78
C HIS A 72 -9.19 0.98 -6.71
N LEU A 73 -8.72 1.72 -5.71
CA LEU A 73 -7.81 1.21 -4.69
C LEU A 73 -8.27 1.69 -3.31
N PHE A 74 -8.59 0.73 -2.43
CA PHE A 74 -8.83 1.05 -1.04
C PHE A 74 -7.51 1.44 -0.35
N GLU A 75 -6.53 0.55 -0.41
CA GLU A 75 -5.19 0.75 0.14
C GLU A 75 -4.20 -0.23 -0.47
N SER A 76 -2.94 0.17 -0.55
CA SER A 76 -1.83 -0.66 -0.97
C SER A 76 -0.58 -0.31 -0.16
N GLY A 77 0.35 -1.25 -0.05
CA GLY A 77 1.59 -1.02 0.68
C GLY A 77 2.73 -1.89 0.20
N ILE A 78 3.93 -1.37 0.30
CA ILE A 78 5.14 -2.12 -0.01
C ILE A 78 5.51 -3.07 1.13
N TRP A 79 6.04 -4.23 0.76
CA TRP A 79 6.54 -5.24 1.68
C TRP A 79 7.97 -5.60 1.32
N ILE A 80 8.78 -5.92 2.32
CA ILE A 80 10.07 -6.56 2.16
C ILE A 80 10.22 -7.66 3.20
N GLY A 81 10.80 -8.80 2.82
CA GLY A 81 11.07 -9.89 3.75
C GLY A 81 12.27 -10.69 3.31
N GLY A 82 12.96 -11.30 4.27
CA GLY A 82 14.13 -12.12 4.04
C GLY A 82 14.52 -12.93 5.28
N LYS A 83 15.48 -13.84 5.11
CA LYS A 83 16.06 -14.63 6.20
C LYS A 83 17.26 -13.88 6.78
N GLU A 84 17.16 -13.48 8.04
CA GLU A 84 18.23 -12.76 8.74
C GLU A 84 19.40 -13.69 9.06
N ASN A 85 20.60 -13.39 8.54
CA ASN A 85 21.82 -14.19 8.73
C ASN A 85 21.64 -15.71 8.47
N GLY A 86 20.76 -16.06 7.52
CA GLY A 86 20.38 -17.45 7.22
C GLY A 86 19.47 -18.11 8.28
N GLY A 87 18.99 -17.35 9.26
CA GLY A 87 18.16 -17.78 10.39
C GLY A 87 16.69 -17.38 10.28
N PRO A 88 16.15 -16.65 11.26
CA PRO A 88 14.73 -16.32 11.30
C PRO A 88 14.31 -15.42 10.13
N VAL A 89 13.06 -15.58 9.72
CA VAL A 89 12.41 -14.69 8.77
C VAL A 89 12.09 -13.36 9.43
N ARG A 90 12.32 -12.27 8.69
CA ARG A 90 11.87 -10.92 9.03
C ARG A 90 11.03 -10.37 7.88
N VAL A 91 10.00 -9.63 8.20
CA VAL A 91 9.13 -8.95 7.24
C VAL A 91 8.72 -7.60 7.76
N SER A 92 8.88 -6.57 6.93
CA SER A 92 8.36 -5.23 7.19
C SER A 92 7.39 -4.80 6.11
N THR A 93 6.32 -4.12 6.51
CA THR A 93 5.18 -3.75 5.64
C THR A 93 4.78 -2.30 5.83
N SER A 94 4.35 -1.63 4.74
CA SER A 94 3.81 -0.26 4.77
C SER A 94 2.30 -0.22 4.97
N ALA A 95 1.62 -1.27 4.59
CA ALA A 95 0.20 -1.49 4.83
C ALA A 95 -0.09 -2.99 4.72
N TYR A 96 -1.06 -3.44 5.49
CA TYR A 96 -1.51 -4.80 5.49
C TYR A 96 -2.81 -4.87 6.30
N ASP A 97 -3.94 -5.14 5.64
CA ASP A 97 -5.27 -5.18 6.28
C ASP A 97 -5.56 -3.98 7.21
N ALA A 98 -5.53 -2.81 6.63
CA ALA A 98 -5.91 -1.61 7.39
C ALA A 98 -7.37 -1.25 7.09
N PRO A 99 -8.30 -1.46 8.00
CA PRO A 99 -9.71 -1.16 7.75
C PRO A 99 -10.02 0.34 7.69
N GLN A 100 -9.03 1.19 7.97
CA GLN A 100 -9.24 2.65 8.10
C GLN A 100 -8.08 3.48 7.50
N GLY A 101 -7.12 2.85 6.81
CA GLY A 101 -5.93 3.52 6.32
C GLY A 101 -4.83 3.66 7.37
N TYR A 102 -3.80 4.42 7.03
CA TYR A 102 -2.65 4.65 7.90
C TYR A 102 -3.06 5.13 9.30
N ALA A 103 -2.45 4.53 10.31
CA ALA A 103 -2.52 4.99 11.70
C ALA A 103 -1.19 4.75 12.41
N PRO A 104 -0.63 5.78 13.09
CA PRO A 104 0.63 5.68 13.80
C PRO A 104 0.65 4.52 14.81
N GLY A 105 1.69 3.69 14.76
CA GLY A 105 1.88 2.55 15.67
C GLY A 105 0.98 1.34 15.43
N ARG A 106 0.07 1.38 14.45
CA ARG A 106 -0.74 0.21 14.09
C ARG A 106 0.15 -0.86 13.45
N GLY A 107 -0.11 -2.12 13.79
CA GLY A 107 0.54 -3.26 13.13
C GLY A 107 0.26 -3.27 11.63
N GLY A 108 1.30 -3.57 10.85
CA GLY A 108 1.27 -3.49 9.39
C GLY A 108 1.72 -2.14 8.80
N PHE A 109 1.79 -1.08 9.62
CA PHE A 109 2.39 0.21 9.25
C PHE A 109 3.77 0.36 9.92
N GLU A 110 4.71 -0.48 9.48
CA GLU A 110 6.02 -0.66 10.11
C GLU A 110 7.05 0.31 9.57
N PHE A 111 6.81 0.87 8.38
CA PHE A 111 7.65 1.94 7.84
C PHE A 111 7.26 3.31 8.38
N THR A 112 8.25 4.13 8.62
CA THR A 112 8.11 5.45 9.20
C THR A 112 8.97 6.47 8.45
N ALA A 113 8.46 7.68 8.31
CA ALA A 113 9.23 8.80 7.77
C ALA A 113 10.03 9.50 8.87
N PRO A 114 11.24 10.01 8.59
CA PRO A 114 11.99 10.83 9.52
C PRO A 114 11.20 12.07 9.96
N VAL A 115 11.41 12.53 11.20
CA VAL A 115 10.77 13.75 11.71
C VAL A 115 11.16 14.94 10.81
N GLY A 116 10.17 15.69 10.34
CA GLY A 116 10.37 16.86 9.47
C GLY A 116 10.55 16.51 7.98
N SER A 117 10.47 15.24 7.60
CA SER A 117 10.47 14.87 6.18
C SER A 117 9.05 14.84 5.62
N TYR A 118 8.90 15.32 4.40
CA TYR A 118 7.64 15.39 3.68
C TYR A 118 7.78 14.75 2.31
N LEU A 119 6.64 14.44 1.70
CA LEU A 119 6.58 14.00 0.31
C LEU A 119 6.98 15.18 -0.59
N GLN A 120 8.16 15.09 -1.18
CA GLN A 120 8.68 16.12 -2.09
C GLN A 120 7.98 16.01 -3.43
N GLU A 121 7.45 17.11 -3.93
CA GLU A 121 6.91 17.21 -5.28
C GLU A 121 7.91 17.90 -6.21
N ARG A 122 8.12 17.31 -7.40
CA ARG A 122 8.99 17.85 -8.45
C ARG A 122 8.29 17.75 -9.80
N SER A 123 8.69 18.59 -10.75
CA SER A 123 8.18 18.60 -12.12
C SER A 123 9.29 18.82 -13.13
N SER A 124 9.24 18.13 -14.27
CA SER A 124 10.10 18.38 -15.42
C SER A 124 9.64 19.55 -16.28
N LEU A 125 8.45 20.10 -16.03
CA LEU A 125 7.92 21.23 -16.78
C LEU A 125 8.52 22.54 -16.25
N THR A 126 9.17 23.29 -17.13
CA THR A 126 9.91 24.50 -16.76
C THR A 126 9.05 25.66 -16.27
N ASP A 127 7.76 25.64 -16.57
CA ASP A 127 6.75 26.60 -16.10
C ASP A 127 6.03 26.18 -14.84
N ASN A 128 6.34 25.00 -14.31
CA ASN A 128 5.76 24.50 -13.07
C ASN A 128 6.52 25.08 -11.85
N PRO A 129 5.83 25.54 -10.79
CA PRO A 129 6.49 26.05 -9.58
C PRO A 129 7.37 25.02 -8.87
N ASN A 130 7.14 23.71 -9.09
CA ASN A 130 7.94 22.63 -8.57
C ASN A 130 9.01 22.13 -9.56
N PHE A 131 9.39 22.97 -10.56
CA PHE A 131 10.40 22.58 -11.54
C PHE A 131 11.70 22.14 -10.86
N ALA A 132 12.21 20.98 -11.30
CA ALA A 132 13.51 20.47 -10.89
C ALA A 132 14.20 19.80 -12.09
N VAL A 133 15.50 20.04 -12.23
CA VAL A 133 16.28 19.51 -13.36
C VAL A 133 16.42 17.99 -13.35
N ASP A 134 16.24 17.38 -12.18
CA ASP A 134 16.28 15.93 -11.95
C ASP A 134 14.89 15.29 -11.90
N ALA A 135 13.83 16.05 -12.15
CA ALA A 135 12.49 15.50 -12.28
C ALA A 135 12.35 14.69 -13.57
N VAL A 136 11.67 13.56 -13.48
CA VAL A 136 11.49 12.59 -14.57
C VAL A 136 10.19 12.82 -15.32
N SER A 137 9.13 13.19 -14.61
CA SER A 137 7.78 13.33 -15.17
C SER A 137 7.20 14.73 -14.97
N HIS A 138 5.97 14.93 -15.42
CA HIS A 138 5.26 16.19 -15.19
C HIS A 138 4.95 16.40 -13.70
N GLN A 139 4.85 15.29 -12.92
CA GLN A 139 4.71 15.32 -11.48
C GLN A 139 5.37 14.09 -10.87
N ASP A 140 6.47 14.28 -10.17
CA ASP A 140 7.13 13.26 -9.36
C ASP A 140 6.80 13.50 -7.89
N PHE A 141 6.49 12.45 -7.15
CA PHE A 141 6.55 12.46 -5.68
C PHE A 141 7.72 11.64 -5.21
N VAL A 142 8.52 12.20 -4.30
CA VAL A 142 9.72 11.54 -3.76
C VAL A 142 9.66 11.51 -2.25
N ALA A 143 9.90 10.33 -1.67
CA ALA A 143 9.99 10.14 -0.23
C ALA A 143 11.11 9.16 0.12
N THR A 144 11.65 9.31 1.34
CA THR A 144 12.55 8.33 1.96
C THR A 144 12.00 7.99 3.33
N PHE A 145 11.90 6.70 3.64
CA PHE A 145 11.37 6.17 4.88
C PHE A 145 12.08 4.87 5.25
N THR A 146 11.89 4.41 6.48
CA THR A 146 12.62 3.27 7.03
C THR A 146 11.74 2.45 7.98
N ASP A 147 12.02 1.17 8.09
CA ASP A 147 11.46 0.29 9.10
C ASP A 147 12.29 0.22 10.39
N ALA A 148 13.41 0.94 10.47
CA ALA A 148 14.36 0.83 11.58
C ALA A 148 13.80 1.28 12.95
N ASN A 149 12.66 1.95 12.99
CA ASN A 149 12.09 2.50 14.20
C ASN A 149 11.08 1.55 14.84
N ILE A 150 11.27 1.18 16.09
CA ILE A 150 10.31 0.40 16.89
C ILE A 150 9.26 1.29 17.59
N LEU A 151 9.50 2.59 17.59
CA LEU A 151 8.56 3.62 18.04
C LEU A 151 8.26 4.56 16.89
N VAL A 152 7.05 5.11 16.85
CA VAL A 152 6.71 6.17 15.91
C VAL A 152 7.60 7.39 16.19
N PRO A 153 8.38 7.87 15.23
CA PRO A 153 9.36 8.95 15.44
C PRO A 153 8.75 10.20 16.08
N GLY A 154 9.44 10.74 17.06
CA GLY A 154 8.97 11.91 17.84
C GLY A 154 7.83 11.62 18.82
N THR A 155 7.51 10.36 19.06
CA THR A 155 6.50 9.92 20.04
C THR A 155 7.00 8.76 20.88
N ASN A 156 6.23 8.36 21.91
CA ASN A 156 6.46 7.14 22.69
C ASN A 156 5.49 6.01 22.27
N ILE A 157 4.89 6.10 21.09
CA ILE A 157 3.93 5.09 20.61
C ILE A 157 4.72 3.93 20.01
N PRO A 158 4.64 2.70 20.55
CA PRO A 158 5.28 1.54 19.96
C PRO A 158 4.58 1.15 18.66
N ILE A 159 5.36 0.69 17.68
CA ILE A 159 4.83 0.10 16.45
C ILE A 159 4.48 -1.35 16.76
N SER A 160 3.19 -1.67 16.67
CA SER A 160 2.66 -2.97 17.06
C SER A 160 3.30 -4.11 16.25
N SER A 161 3.75 -5.15 16.95
CA SER A 161 4.39 -6.34 16.37
C SER A 161 5.69 -6.08 15.60
N HIS A 162 6.31 -4.89 15.74
CA HIS A 162 7.54 -4.50 15.06
C HIS A 162 8.71 -4.40 16.04
N THR A 163 9.09 -5.54 16.62
CA THR A 163 10.16 -5.60 17.65
C THR A 163 11.54 -5.89 17.08
N ASN A 164 11.63 -6.39 15.86
CA ASN A 164 12.88 -6.77 15.20
C ASN A 164 12.91 -6.21 13.77
N PRO A 165 13.18 -4.92 13.60
CA PRO A 165 13.21 -4.29 12.28
C PRO A 165 14.31 -4.87 11.40
N MET A 166 14.07 -4.89 10.09
CA MET A 166 15.08 -5.28 9.10
C MET A 166 16.17 -4.23 8.92
N ASN A 167 15.95 -3.01 9.38
CA ASN A 167 16.81 -1.84 9.15
C ASN A 167 16.98 -1.56 7.65
N VAL A 168 15.89 -1.44 6.97
CA VAL A 168 15.83 -1.09 5.54
C VAL A 168 15.40 0.37 5.39
N GLU A 169 16.16 1.10 4.60
CA GLU A 169 15.76 2.40 4.06
C GLU A 169 15.16 2.20 2.67
N VAL A 170 14.06 2.87 2.41
CA VAL A 170 13.41 2.85 1.10
C VAL A 170 13.33 4.28 0.56
N ARG A 171 13.87 4.49 -0.65
CA ARG A 171 13.57 5.66 -1.46
C ARG A 171 12.49 5.27 -2.46
N MET A 172 11.39 6.00 -2.42
CA MET A 172 10.25 5.86 -3.31
C MET A 172 10.15 7.08 -4.21
N GLU A 173 9.90 6.83 -5.48
CA GLU A 173 9.59 7.85 -6.47
C GLU A 173 8.37 7.42 -7.27
N THR A 174 7.42 8.33 -7.45
CA THR A 174 6.27 8.10 -8.35
C THR A 174 6.36 9.06 -9.51
N TYR A 175 5.99 8.60 -10.70
CA TYR A 175 6.06 9.38 -11.92
C TYR A 175 4.72 9.41 -12.62
N ASN A 176 4.28 10.60 -12.99
CA ASN A 176 2.97 10.85 -13.56
C ASN A 176 3.05 11.87 -14.71
N TRP A 177 2.54 11.52 -15.89
CA TRP A 177 2.56 12.35 -17.09
C TRP A 177 1.16 12.63 -17.63
N ASN A 178 1.02 13.76 -18.31
CA ASN A 178 -0.20 14.19 -18.99
C ASN A 178 -0.12 13.97 -20.51
N TYR A 179 0.32 12.79 -20.94
CA TYR A 179 0.22 12.40 -22.35
C TYR A 179 -0.91 11.40 -22.53
N ARG A 180 -1.65 11.45 -23.63
CA ARG A 180 -2.78 10.56 -23.91
C ARG A 180 -2.47 9.06 -23.79
N PHE A 181 -1.20 8.68 -24.01
CA PHE A 181 -0.76 7.29 -23.88
C PHE A 181 -0.28 6.91 -22.47
N SER A 182 -0.22 7.87 -21.54
CA SER A 182 0.27 7.66 -20.17
C SER A 182 -0.65 8.27 -19.10
N ASP A 183 -1.78 8.85 -19.47
CA ASP A 183 -2.67 9.54 -18.55
C ASP A 183 -3.57 8.59 -17.70
N PHE A 184 -3.38 7.28 -17.86
CA PHE A 184 -4.11 6.23 -17.17
C PHE A 184 -3.24 5.36 -16.25
N PHE A 185 -1.97 5.71 -16.02
CA PHE A 185 -1.10 5.00 -15.09
C PHE A 185 -0.15 5.92 -14.33
N VAL A 186 0.34 5.42 -13.21
CA VAL A 186 1.44 6.00 -12.41
C VAL A 186 2.54 4.96 -12.33
N LEU A 187 3.78 5.34 -12.62
CA LEU A 187 4.94 4.48 -12.38
C LEU A 187 5.44 4.67 -10.95
N VAL A 188 5.87 3.60 -10.32
CA VAL A 188 6.48 3.61 -8.99
C VAL A 188 7.86 2.98 -9.08
N ASN A 189 8.87 3.71 -8.63
CA ASN A 189 10.24 3.23 -8.48
C ASN A 189 10.59 3.14 -6.99
N LEU A 190 11.13 2.00 -6.58
CA LEU A 190 11.49 1.71 -5.19
C LEU A 190 12.94 1.26 -5.12
N VAL A 191 13.73 1.95 -4.32
CA VAL A 191 15.12 1.57 -4.03
C VAL A 191 15.21 1.15 -2.58
N PHE A 192 15.51 -0.13 -2.34
CA PHE A 192 15.68 -0.70 -1.01
C PHE A 192 17.16 -0.76 -0.66
N LYS A 193 17.52 -0.25 0.51
CA LYS A 193 18.88 -0.24 1.01
C LYS A 193 18.91 -0.82 2.42
N ASN A 194 19.68 -1.88 2.62
CA ASN A 194 20.00 -2.36 3.96
C ASN A 194 20.93 -1.35 4.65
N VAL A 195 20.48 -0.72 5.71
CA VAL A 195 21.26 0.22 6.52
C VAL A 195 21.67 -0.37 7.88
N GLY A 196 21.26 -1.62 8.14
CA GLY A 196 21.66 -2.38 9.32
C GLY A 196 22.94 -3.16 9.12
N THR A 197 23.26 -4.01 10.09
CA THR A 197 24.44 -4.88 10.11
C THR A 197 24.14 -6.33 9.75
N SER A 198 22.87 -6.74 9.77
CA SER A 198 22.43 -8.09 9.40
C SER A 198 22.49 -8.30 7.90
N THR A 199 22.83 -9.52 7.49
CA THR A 199 22.74 -9.94 6.09
C THR A 199 21.40 -10.65 5.88
N TYR A 200 20.71 -10.35 4.78
CA TYR A 200 19.48 -11.00 4.39
C TYR A 200 19.67 -11.88 3.16
N THR A 201 19.19 -13.12 3.25
CA THR A 201 19.14 -14.07 2.12
C THR A 201 17.69 -14.38 1.77
N ASP A 202 17.46 -14.93 0.57
CA ASP A 202 16.12 -15.24 0.05
C ASP A 202 15.17 -14.05 0.21
N THR A 203 15.63 -12.87 -0.22
CA THR A 203 14.88 -11.62 -0.05
C THR A 203 13.81 -11.48 -1.12
N TYR A 204 12.61 -11.16 -0.69
CA TYR A 204 11.46 -10.85 -1.55
C TYR A 204 10.96 -9.44 -1.27
N MET A 205 10.56 -8.77 -2.35
CA MET A 205 9.85 -7.49 -2.29
C MET A 205 8.48 -7.69 -2.90
N ALA A 206 7.45 -7.09 -2.32
CA ALA A 206 6.10 -7.22 -2.82
C ALA A 206 5.31 -5.92 -2.71
N LEU A 207 4.28 -5.81 -3.52
CA LEU A 207 3.24 -4.80 -3.39
C LEU A 207 1.95 -5.51 -3.00
N TRP A 208 1.49 -5.25 -1.79
CA TRP A 208 0.18 -5.67 -1.36
C TRP A 208 -0.89 -4.69 -1.86
N ASN A 209 -2.00 -5.22 -2.35
CA ASN A 209 -3.08 -4.41 -2.89
C ASN A 209 -4.43 -4.88 -2.34
N ASN A 210 -5.14 -3.97 -1.70
CA ASN A 210 -6.56 -4.07 -1.44
C ASN A 210 -7.29 -3.19 -2.47
N SER A 211 -7.43 -3.73 -3.68
CA SER A 211 -8.10 -3.04 -4.77
C SER A 211 -9.61 -3.22 -4.65
N VAL A 212 -10.34 -2.12 -4.67
CA VAL A 212 -11.80 -2.08 -4.66
C VAL A 212 -12.26 -1.10 -5.73
N ILE A 213 -12.99 -1.58 -6.72
CA ILE A 213 -13.48 -0.75 -7.83
C ILE A 213 -14.93 -0.41 -7.56
N ARG A 214 -15.24 0.90 -7.50
CA ARG A 214 -16.57 1.36 -7.13
C ARG A 214 -16.79 2.84 -7.46
N ASN A 215 -17.97 3.14 -7.99
CA ASN A 215 -18.40 4.53 -8.04
C ASN A 215 -18.97 4.95 -6.68
N ILE A 216 -18.25 5.81 -5.97
CA ILE A 216 -18.62 6.25 -4.62
C ILE A 216 -19.81 7.21 -4.61
N ASN A 217 -20.14 7.87 -5.74
CA ASN A 217 -21.27 8.81 -5.81
C ASN A 217 -22.62 8.07 -5.77
N VAL A 218 -22.65 6.80 -6.17
CA VAL A 218 -23.86 5.97 -6.16
C VAL A 218 -23.82 4.84 -5.14
N THR A 219 -22.70 4.71 -4.41
CA THR A 219 -22.59 3.77 -3.30
C THR A 219 -23.41 4.28 -2.11
N PRO A 220 -24.29 3.46 -1.50
CA PRO A 220 -25.07 3.89 -0.37
C PRO A 220 -24.21 4.40 0.80
N ALA A 221 -24.58 5.53 1.38
CA ALA A 221 -23.93 6.05 2.57
C ALA A 221 -24.01 5.04 3.72
N GLY A 222 -22.90 4.83 4.43
CA GLY A 222 -22.81 3.85 5.51
C GLY A 222 -22.66 2.41 5.04
N ALA A 223 -22.47 2.17 3.75
CA ALA A 223 -22.12 0.86 3.24
C ALA A 223 -20.85 0.36 3.92
N GLY A 224 -20.97 -0.72 4.69
CA GLY A 224 -19.83 -1.35 5.38
C GLY A 224 -18.94 -2.16 4.43
N GLY A 225 -17.84 -2.68 4.95
CA GLY A 225 -16.84 -3.44 4.17
C GLY A 225 -17.44 -4.56 3.30
N ALA A 226 -18.49 -5.24 3.73
CA ALA A 226 -19.16 -6.28 2.96
C ALA A 226 -19.69 -5.77 1.60
N VAL A 227 -20.15 -4.53 1.52
CA VAL A 227 -20.63 -3.94 0.27
C VAL A 227 -19.46 -3.66 -0.69
N PHE A 228 -18.28 -3.34 -0.16
CA PHE A 228 -17.08 -3.10 -0.96
C PHE A 228 -16.45 -4.38 -1.52
N TYR A 229 -16.72 -5.54 -0.92
CA TYR A 229 -16.05 -6.79 -1.26
C TYR A 229 -16.99 -7.89 -1.77
N SER A 230 -18.28 -7.58 -1.91
CA SER A 230 -19.29 -8.61 -2.16
C SER A 230 -19.26 -9.20 -3.56
N GLN A 231 -18.72 -8.47 -4.53
CA GLN A 231 -18.74 -8.87 -5.93
C GLN A 231 -17.44 -8.48 -6.66
N GLY A 232 -17.24 -9.03 -7.86
CA GLY A 232 -16.04 -8.84 -8.63
C GLY A 232 -14.96 -9.92 -8.36
N GLY A 233 -13.79 -9.72 -8.89
CA GLY A 233 -12.71 -10.71 -8.77
C GLY A 233 -11.33 -10.12 -8.98
N ASN A 234 -10.33 -10.89 -8.57
CA ASN A 234 -8.92 -10.62 -8.88
C ASN A 234 -8.37 -11.73 -9.74
N GLY A 235 -7.34 -11.43 -10.48
CA GLY A 235 -6.59 -12.42 -11.22
C GLY A 235 -5.14 -11.98 -11.45
N PHE A 236 -4.41 -12.84 -12.14
CA PHE A 236 -3.04 -12.60 -12.53
C PHE A 236 -2.82 -13.01 -13.98
N ILE A 237 -2.17 -12.14 -14.74
CA ILE A 237 -1.76 -12.41 -16.13
C ILE A 237 -0.26 -12.65 -16.10
N ASP A 238 0.15 -13.91 -16.07
CA ASP A 238 1.56 -14.33 -15.93
C ASP A 238 2.43 -13.75 -17.05
N SER A 239 1.95 -13.80 -18.29
CA SER A 239 2.66 -13.25 -19.46
C SER A 239 2.92 -11.75 -19.38
N LEU A 240 2.17 -11.02 -18.55
CA LEU A 240 2.36 -9.59 -18.32
C LEU A 240 2.98 -9.28 -16.96
N SER A 241 3.12 -10.27 -16.08
CA SER A 241 3.50 -10.09 -14.67
C SER A 241 2.61 -9.04 -13.99
N MET A 242 1.31 -9.14 -14.21
CA MET A 242 0.31 -8.14 -13.82
C MET A 242 -0.85 -8.80 -13.09
N ASN A 243 -1.15 -8.32 -11.89
CA ASN A 243 -2.43 -8.61 -11.25
C ASN A 243 -3.51 -7.64 -11.75
N TYR A 244 -4.75 -8.01 -11.58
CA TYR A 244 -5.88 -7.13 -11.90
C TYR A 244 -7.04 -7.36 -10.94
N ARG A 245 -7.89 -6.36 -10.84
CA ARG A 245 -9.17 -6.39 -10.13
C ARG A 245 -10.25 -5.79 -11.01
N PHE A 246 -11.46 -6.36 -10.92
CA PHE A 246 -12.66 -5.85 -11.57
C PHE A 246 -13.85 -5.92 -10.61
N ASP A 247 -14.88 -5.14 -10.91
CA ASP A 247 -16.18 -5.21 -10.25
C ASP A 247 -17.19 -6.02 -11.09
N ALA A 248 -18.20 -6.62 -10.46
CA ALA A 248 -19.22 -7.42 -11.15
C ALA A 248 -20.56 -6.70 -11.19
N THR A 249 -21.31 -6.94 -12.27
CA THR A 249 -22.66 -6.39 -12.45
C THR A 249 -23.59 -6.77 -11.31
N GLY A 250 -24.42 -5.81 -10.88
CA GLY A 250 -25.39 -5.99 -9.79
C GLY A 250 -24.91 -5.52 -8.44
N ASP A 251 -23.66 -5.05 -8.34
CA ASP A 251 -23.16 -4.39 -7.13
C ASP A 251 -23.58 -2.91 -7.12
N PRO A 252 -24.07 -2.38 -5.99
CA PRO A 252 -24.26 -0.93 -5.85
C PRO A 252 -22.95 -0.17 -6.08
N GLY A 253 -22.94 0.77 -7.02
CA GLY A 253 -21.73 1.47 -7.42
C GLY A 253 -20.90 0.73 -8.48
N TYR A 254 -21.47 -0.28 -9.12
CA TYR A 254 -20.85 -1.01 -10.23
C TYR A 254 -20.28 -0.09 -11.31
N THR A 255 -19.14 -0.46 -11.79
CA THR A 255 -18.47 0.15 -12.95
C THR A 255 -17.73 -0.93 -13.74
N ASP A 256 -17.65 -0.75 -15.06
CA ASP A 256 -16.91 -1.62 -15.97
C ASP A 256 -15.40 -1.33 -16.03
N SER A 257 -14.91 -0.54 -15.09
CA SER A 257 -13.50 -0.20 -14.98
C SER A 257 -12.68 -1.33 -14.35
N TYR A 258 -11.36 -1.26 -14.57
CA TYR A 258 -10.39 -2.22 -14.03
C TYR A 258 -9.21 -1.47 -13.42
N ILE A 259 -8.56 -2.08 -12.44
CA ILE A 259 -7.21 -1.70 -12.01
C ILE A 259 -6.25 -2.87 -12.21
N GLY A 260 -5.03 -2.57 -12.63
CA GLY A 260 -3.94 -3.54 -12.70
C GLY A 260 -2.66 -2.98 -12.09
N GLN A 261 -1.89 -3.84 -11.43
CA GLN A 261 -0.53 -3.52 -11.00
C GLN A 261 0.43 -4.44 -11.74
N LYS A 262 1.28 -3.84 -12.57
CA LYS A 262 2.25 -4.53 -13.40
C LYS A 262 3.65 -4.41 -12.80
N PHE A 263 4.30 -5.54 -12.58
CA PHE A 263 5.71 -5.57 -12.21
C PHE A 263 6.57 -5.36 -13.47
N LEU A 264 7.38 -4.31 -13.48
CA LEU A 264 8.19 -3.93 -14.64
C LEU A 264 9.59 -4.52 -14.59
N GLY A 265 10.10 -4.85 -13.43
CA GLY A 265 11.41 -5.44 -13.24
C GLY A 265 12.10 -4.98 -11.98
N ALA A 266 13.28 -5.53 -11.74
CA ALA A 266 14.15 -5.12 -10.64
C ALA A 266 15.60 -5.08 -11.10
N GLU A 267 16.40 -4.25 -10.45
CA GLU A 267 17.83 -4.17 -10.64
C GLU A 267 18.55 -4.64 -9.39
N ASP A 268 19.57 -5.45 -9.58
CA ASP A 268 20.53 -5.84 -8.54
C ASP A 268 21.97 -5.55 -9.02
N LYS A 269 22.96 -5.97 -8.26
CA LYS A 269 24.38 -5.82 -8.64
C LYS A 269 24.77 -6.47 -9.98
N ASN A 270 23.91 -7.34 -10.55
CA ASN A 270 24.13 -8.01 -11.82
C ASN A 270 23.36 -7.33 -12.98
N GLY A 271 22.68 -6.22 -12.72
CA GLY A 271 21.95 -5.42 -13.68
C GLY A 271 20.42 -5.60 -13.58
N PHE A 272 19.73 -4.93 -14.49
CA PHE A 272 18.28 -4.92 -14.56
C PHE A 272 17.74 -6.24 -15.15
N LYS A 273 16.73 -6.79 -14.48
CA LYS A 273 16.00 -8.00 -14.89
C LYS A 273 14.56 -7.67 -15.19
N HIS A 274 14.12 -8.04 -16.37
CA HIS A 274 12.74 -7.87 -16.83
C HIS A 274 11.98 -9.19 -16.72
N PRO A 275 10.83 -9.28 -16.04
CA PRO A 275 10.15 -10.54 -15.74
C PRO A 275 9.63 -11.28 -17.00
N GLN A 276 9.46 -10.58 -18.11
CA GLN A 276 9.03 -11.16 -19.38
C GLN A 276 10.19 -11.57 -20.31
N LEU A 277 11.39 -11.02 -20.08
CA LEU A 277 12.57 -11.27 -20.92
C LEU A 277 13.57 -12.22 -20.25
N ASP A 278 13.58 -12.28 -18.92
CA ASP A 278 14.44 -13.19 -18.16
C ASP A 278 13.62 -14.39 -17.68
N PRO A 279 13.85 -15.60 -18.23
CA PRO A 279 13.08 -16.79 -17.84
C PRO A 279 13.37 -17.24 -16.41
N THR A 280 14.45 -16.77 -15.80
CA THR A 280 14.84 -17.08 -14.42
C THR A 280 14.27 -16.10 -13.39
N PHE A 281 13.69 -14.99 -13.86
CA PHE A 281 13.16 -13.92 -13.03
C PHE A 281 11.66 -13.75 -13.26
N LYS A 282 10.86 -14.18 -12.30
CA LYS A 282 9.39 -14.13 -12.37
C LYS A 282 8.80 -13.41 -11.18
N ALA A 283 7.69 -12.72 -11.43
CA ALA A 283 6.88 -12.18 -10.35
C ALA A 283 5.99 -13.29 -9.76
N ASN A 284 5.98 -13.41 -8.45
CA ASN A 284 5.00 -14.24 -7.75
C ASN A 284 3.70 -13.46 -7.58
N TYR A 285 2.58 -14.16 -7.71
CA TYR A 285 1.28 -13.66 -7.34
C TYR A 285 0.70 -14.49 -6.20
N ASN A 286 0.13 -13.83 -5.21
CA ASN A 286 -0.59 -14.47 -4.13
C ASN A 286 -1.85 -13.69 -3.77
N ALA A 287 -2.77 -14.33 -3.05
CA ALA A 287 -4.00 -13.72 -2.59
C ALA A 287 -4.41 -14.29 -1.23
N TRP A 288 -5.27 -13.57 -0.53
CA TRP A 288 -5.91 -14.06 0.69
C TRP A 288 -7.26 -13.42 0.92
N VAL A 289 -8.00 -13.97 1.87
CA VAL A 289 -9.32 -13.50 2.27
C VAL A 289 -9.27 -13.04 3.72
N PHE A 290 -9.68 -11.83 3.99
CA PHE A 290 -9.58 -11.21 5.32
C PHE A 290 -10.30 -11.96 6.43
N ASN A 291 -11.42 -12.60 6.12
CA ASN A 291 -12.30 -13.22 7.13
C ASN A 291 -12.20 -14.73 7.19
N ASN A 292 -11.24 -15.34 6.50
CA ASN A 292 -11.17 -16.80 6.43
C ASN A 292 -9.74 -17.33 6.61
N SER A 293 -9.30 -17.36 7.86
CA SER A 293 -8.00 -17.91 8.27
C SER A 293 -7.92 -19.44 8.11
N GLY A 294 -9.04 -20.14 7.90
CA GLY A 294 -9.10 -21.59 7.77
C GLY A 294 -8.77 -22.13 6.38
N GLN A 295 -8.62 -21.28 5.38
CA GLN A 295 -8.27 -21.71 4.02
C GLN A 295 -6.75 -21.85 3.86
N SER A 296 -6.28 -23.03 3.49
CA SER A 296 -4.85 -23.33 3.44
C SER A 296 -4.07 -22.51 2.40
N LEU A 297 -4.68 -22.12 1.27
CA LEU A 297 -4.04 -21.28 0.24
C LEU A 297 -4.31 -19.80 0.45
N PHE A 298 -5.52 -19.44 0.87
CA PHE A 298 -5.97 -18.05 0.99
C PHE A 298 -6.03 -17.59 2.45
N PHE A 299 -5.19 -18.17 3.31
CA PHE A 299 -5.11 -17.75 4.71
C PHE A 299 -4.67 -16.29 4.83
N PHE A 300 -5.24 -15.62 5.80
CA PHE A 300 -4.85 -14.28 6.18
C PHE A 300 -3.51 -14.32 6.95
N PRO A 301 -2.46 -13.65 6.46
CA PRO A 301 -1.13 -13.74 7.06
C PRO A 301 -0.99 -12.81 8.27
N THR A 302 -0.96 -13.38 9.48
CA THR A 302 -0.86 -12.62 10.74
C THR A 302 0.56 -12.56 11.33
N THR A 303 1.45 -13.44 10.88
CA THR A 303 2.84 -13.53 11.37
C THR A 303 3.85 -13.23 10.26
N GLU A 304 5.09 -12.89 10.63
CA GLU A 304 6.18 -12.69 9.66
C GLU A 304 6.39 -13.91 8.76
N ASN A 305 6.39 -15.12 9.33
CA ASN A 305 6.50 -16.36 8.54
C ASN A 305 5.38 -16.51 7.52
N GLN A 306 4.14 -16.18 7.91
CA GLN A 306 2.99 -16.25 7.00
C GLN A 306 3.04 -15.17 5.92
N ARG A 307 3.44 -13.95 6.26
CA ARG A 307 3.65 -12.86 5.29
C ARG A 307 4.77 -13.23 4.30
N TYR A 308 5.87 -13.76 4.82
CA TYR A 308 6.97 -14.23 3.98
C TYR A 308 6.54 -15.37 3.04
N ALA A 309 5.75 -16.33 3.54
CA ALA A 309 5.21 -17.40 2.71
C ALA A 309 4.35 -16.85 1.55
N LYS A 310 3.55 -15.79 1.80
CA LYS A 310 2.79 -15.12 0.74
C LYS A 310 3.66 -14.47 -0.33
N MET A 311 4.85 -13.98 0.02
CA MET A 311 5.81 -13.42 -0.94
C MET A 311 6.62 -14.48 -1.68
N SER A 312 7.03 -15.55 -0.99
CA SER A 312 7.94 -16.56 -1.53
C SER A 312 7.26 -17.71 -2.27
N GLN A 313 5.96 -17.92 -2.05
CA GLN A 313 5.17 -18.99 -2.64
C GLN A 313 4.05 -18.39 -3.49
N GLY A 314 4.28 -18.31 -4.81
CA GLY A 314 3.29 -17.76 -5.72
C GLY A 314 2.19 -18.77 -6.07
N LEU A 315 0.93 -18.36 -6.06
CA LEU A 315 -0.19 -19.14 -6.59
C LEU A 315 -0.06 -19.36 -8.11
N ASN A 316 0.49 -18.36 -8.81
CA ASN A 316 0.72 -18.43 -10.26
C ASN A 316 1.76 -19.47 -10.68
N GLN A 317 2.49 -20.05 -9.73
CA GLN A 317 3.42 -21.17 -9.97
C GLN A 317 2.77 -22.52 -9.78
N ASP A 318 1.54 -22.57 -9.28
CA ASP A 318 0.79 -23.82 -9.17
C ASP A 318 0.28 -24.24 -10.55
N PRO A 319 0.54 -25.50 -10.99
CA PRO A 319 0.09 -25.99 -12.29
C PRO A 319 -1.41 -25.82 -12.55
N CYS A 320 -2.20 -25.82 -11.50
CA CYS A 320 -3.64 -25.65 -11.59
C CYS A 320 -4.09 -24.20 -11.77
N TRP A 321 -3.25 -23.22 -11.46
CA TRP A 321 -3.60 -21.81 -11.54
C TRP A 321 -3.91 -21.35 -12.96
N THR A 322 -3.24 -21.92 -13.94
CA THR A 322 -3.31 -21.53 -15.35
C THR A 322 -4.14 -22.48 -16.22
N ASP A 323 -4.83 -23.46 -15.63
CA ASP A 323 -5.62 -24.42 -16.40
C ASP A 323 -6.85 -23.74 -17.01
N PRO A 324 -6.91 -23.56 -18.34
CA PRO A 324 -8.03 -22.93 -19.01
C PRO A 324 -9.25 -23.86 -19.21
N SER A 325 -9.13 -25.15 -18.86
CA SER A 325 -10.15 -26.15 -19.18
C SER A 325 -11.39 -26.08 -18.30
N GLY A 326 -11.35 -25.31 -17.20
CA GLY A 326 -12.45 -25.22 -16.24
C GLY A 326 -12.64 -26.49 -15.41
N VAL A 327 -11.73 -27.46 -15.51
CA VAL A 327 -11.72 -28.65 -14.63
C VAL A 327 -11.26 -28.21 -13.25
N PRO A 328 -11.88 -28.71 -12.17
CA PRO A 328 -11.45 -28.39 -10.82
C PRO A 328 -9.96 -28.69 -10.64
N CYS A 329 -9.17 -27.64 -10.47
CA CYS A 329 -7.74 -27.73 -10.28
C CYS A 329 -7.37 -28.12 -8.84
N GLN A 330 -6.36 -28.96 -8.73
CA GLN A 330 -5.70 -29.23 -7.44
C GLN A 330 -4.26 -28.75 -7.49
N SER A 331 -3.83 -28.03 -6.45
CA SER A 331 -2.42 -27.69 -6.31
C SER A 331 -1.55 -28.96 -6.17
N ALA A 332 -0.24 -28.81 -6.31
CA ALA A 332 0.71 -29.87 -6.03
C ALA A 332 0.56 -30.48 -4.61
N SER A 333 -0.02 -29.73 -3.69
CA SER A 333 -0.39 -30.17 -2.33
C SER A 333 -1.76 -30.87 -2.26
N GLY A 334 -2.45 -31.08 -3.37
CA GLY A 334 -3.77 -31.71 -3.42
C GLY A 334 -4.95 -30.79 -3.07
N VAL A 335 -4.71 -29.49 -2.96
CA VAL A 335 -5.75 -28.51 -2.63
C VAL A 335 -6.51 -28.09 -3.88
N ASN A 336 -7.85 -28.16 -3.86
CA ASN A 336 -8.69 -27.69 -4.94
C ASN A 336 -8.78 -26.16 -4.93
N ILE A 337 -7.96 -25.50 -5.76
CA ILE A 337 -7.85 -24.04 -5.84
C ILE A 337 -9.17 -23.42 -6.32
N GLN A 338 -9.84 -24.02 -7.30
CA GLN A 338 -11.10 -23.48 -7.82
C GLN A 338 -12.20 -23.52 -6.77
N ALA A 339 -12.27 -24.60 -5.98
CA ALA A 339 -13.23 -24.68 -4.89
C ALA A 339 -12.94 -23.63 -3.80
N GLN A 340 -11.68 -23.36 -3.49
CA GLN A 340 -11.29 -22.34 -2.53
C GLN A 340 -11.57 -20.91 -3.05
N LEU A 341 -11.29 -20.63 -4.30
CA LEU A 341 -11.66 -19.36 -4.95
C LEU A 341 -13.16 -19.12 -4.88
N ASN A 342 -13.96 -20.13 -5.20
CA ASN A 342 -15.42 -20.04 -5.13
C ASN A 342 -15.93 -19.79 -3.70
N GLN A 343 -15.35 -20.48 -2.70
CA GLN A 343 -15.69 -20.28 -1.29
C GLN A 343 -15.26 -18.91 -0.77
N ALA A 344 -14.16 -18.38 -1.27
CA ALA A 344 -13.65 -17.08 -0.87
C ALA A 344 -14.47 -15.90 -1.44
N GLY A 345 -15.48 -16.17 -2.27
CA GLY A 345 -16.24 -15.11 -2.93
C GLY A 345 -15.46 -14.35 -4.01
N ASN A 346 -14.31 -14.85 -4.40
CA ASN A 346 -13.54 -14.37 -5.56
C ASN A 346 -14.22 -14.92 -6.83
N ARG A 347 -15.31 -14.31 -7.21
CA ARG A 347 -16.05 -14.63 -8.43
C ARG A 347 -15.70 -13.67 -9.53
#